data_f3bc66997e8d997012c6e7db7c66dc1a
#
_entry.id   f3bc66997e8d997012c6e7db7c66dc1a
#
_cell.length_a   1.000
_cell.length_b   1.000
_cell.length_c   1.000
_cell.angle_alpha   90.00
_cell.angle_beta   90.00
_cell.angle_gamma   90.00
#
_symmetry.space_group_name_H-M   'P 1'
#
loop_
_entity.id
_entity.type
_entity.pdbx_description
1 polymer ?
#
loop_
_entity_poly.entity_id
_entity_poly.type
_entity_poly.pdbx_seq_one_letter_code
_entity_poly.pdbx_strand_id
1 'polypeptide(L)'
;MCSSDLLGAREICSLLVEGGGTVNFSFLAAGLADKVTAFVAPKFLGGRTALGAVGGEGFSHLAEAAALTDMQIERLGDDVILTGYVKKTGASLSKPCAFPEKESGDVHRPC
;
A
#
# COMPACT_ATOMS: atom_id res chain seq x y z
N MET A 1 20.37 2.11 -4.75
CA MET A 1 19.87 0.93 -5.06
C MET A 1 18.67 0.61 -4.27
N CYS A 2 17.67 0.28 -4.88
CA CYS A 2 16.46 0.04 -4.24
C CYS A 2 16.40 -1.39 -3.81
N SER A 3 16.00 -1.64 -2.61
CA SER A 3 15.92 -3.00 -2.14
C SER A 3 14.91 -3.82 -2.90
N SER A 4 13.98 -3.20 -3.56
CA SER A 4 13.00 -3.96 -4.32
C SER A 4 13.65 -4.63 -5.52
N ASP A 5 14.73 -4.06 -6.05
CA ASP A 5 15.42 -4.69 -7.17
C ASP A 5 16.10 -5.96 -6.70
N LEU A 6 16.64 -5.94 -5.51
CA LEU A 6 17.30 -7.09 -4.98
C LEU A 6 16.29 -8.18 -4.70
N LEU A 7 15.11 -7.83 -4.20
CA LEU A 7 14.08 -8.82 -3.94
C LEU A 7 13.61 -9.46 -5.24
N GLY A 8 13.49 -8.67 -6.29
CA GLY A 8 13.11 -9.21 -7.58
C GLY A 8 14.12 -10.20 -8.09
N ALA A 9 15.40 -9.93 -7.87
CA ALA A 9 16.43 -10.83 -8.31
C ALA A 9 16.36 -12.16 -7.57
N ARG A 10 15.72 -12.20 -6.41
CA ARG A 10 15.58 -13.44 -5.68
C ARG A 10 14.23 -14.08 -5.95
N GLU A 11 13.56 -13.65 -6.99
CA GLU A 11 12.29 -14.23 -7.40
C GLU A 11 11.20 -14.12 -6.36
N ILE A 12 11.20 -13.05 -5.60
CA ILE A 12 10.17 -12.79 -4.63
C ILE A 12 9.03 -12.09 -5.35
N CYS A 13 7.87 -12.68 -5.33
CA CYS A 13 6.73 -12.15 -6.07
C CYS A 13 5.85 -11.17 -5.30
N SER A 14 5.88 -11.19 -4.00
CA SER A 14 5.08 -10.26 -3.23
C SER A 14 5.82 -9.79 -2.01
N LEU A 15 5.50 -8.61 -1.56
CA LEU A 15 6.13 -8.03 -0.41
C LEU A 15 5.08 -7.26 0.36
N LEU A 16 5.01 -7.49 1.67
CA LEU A 16 4.11 -6.75 2.51
C LEU A 16 4.92 -5.70 3.24
N VAL A 17 4.56 -4.44 3.06
CA VAL A 17 5.24 -3.34 3.69
C VAL A 17 4.39 -2.83 4.83
N GLU A 18 4.91 -2.93 6.04
CA GLU A 18 4.20 -2.46 7.21
C GLU A 18 5.03 -1.44 7.97
N GLY A 19 5.98 -0.84 7.33
CA GLY A 19 6.87 0.08 8.00
C GLY A 19 6.20 1.35 8.40
N GLY A 20 6.90 2.30 8.91
CA GLY A 20 6.33 3.56 9.31
C GLY A 20 5.90 4.40 8.13
N GLY A 21 5.35 5.57 8.44
CA GLY A 21 4.79 6.43 7.40
C GLY A 21 5.78 6.85 6.33
N THR A 22 7.04 7.05 6.68
CA THR A 22 8.03 7.47 5.71
C THR A 22 8.32 6.36 4.70
N VAL A 23 8.40 5.12 5.17
CA VAL A 23 8.63 3.98 4.29
C VAL A 23 7.42 3.80 3.38
N ASN A 24 6.23 3.93 3.96
CA ASN A 24 5.01 3.77 3.18
C ASN A 24 4.95 4.83 2.08
N PHE A 25 5.31 6.05 2.40
CA PHE A 25 5.30 7.10 1.39
C PHE A 25 6.32 6.80 0.29
N SER A 26 7.48 6.29 0.67
CA SER A 26 8.52 6.00 -0.32
C SER A 26 8.04 4.97 -1.34
N PHE A 27 7.33 3.94 -0.88
CA PHE A 27 6.82 2.95 -1.80
C PHE A 27 5.72 3.52 -2.69
N LEU A 28 4.87 4.38 -2.14
CA LEU A 28 3.82 4.99 -2.94
C LEU A 28 4.41 5.97 -3.95
N ALA A 29 5.35 6.77 -3.53
CA ALA A 29 5.95 7.76 -4.42
C ALA A 29 6.75 7.11 -5.55
N ALA A 30 7.36 5.98 -5.28
CA ALA A 30 8.12 5.29 -6.30
C ALA A 30 7.25 4.43 -7.21
N GLY A 31 5.97 4.37 -6.97
CA GLY A 31 5.07 3.60 -7.80
C GLY A 31 5.23 2.10 -7.61
N LEU A 32 5.78 1.70 -6.47
CA LEU A 32 6.02 0.30 -6.21
C LEU A 32 4.89 -0.38 -5.47
N ALA A 33 3.94 0.38 -4.95
CA ALA A 33 2.83 -0.20 -4.21
C ALA A 33 1.73 -0.60 -5.18
N ASP A 34 1.19 -1.78 -5.00
CA ASP A 34 0.10 -2.25 -5.85
C ASP A 34 -1.22 -2.25 -5.11
N LYS A 35 -1.21 -2.55 -3.85
CA LYS A 35 -2.43 -2.68 -3.09
C LYS A 35 -2.23 -2.09 -1.71
N VAL A 36 -3.22 -1.40 -1.22
CA VAL A 36 -3.15 -0.78 0.10
C VAL A 36 -4.30 -1.31 0.93
N THR A 37 -4.01 -1.67 2.16
CA THR A 37 -5.03 -2.04 3.12
C THR A 37 -4.84 -1.15 4.34
N ALA A 38 -5.87 -0.42 4.71
CA ALA A 38 -5.80 0.48 5.84
C ALA A 38 -6.83 0.08 6.89
N PHE A 39 -6.39 0.00 8.13
CA PHE A 39 -7.28 -0.29 9.23
C PHE A 39 -7.60 1.02 9.94
N VAL A 40 -8.86 1.31 10.09
CA VAL A 40 -9.28 2.57 10.68
C VAL A 40 -10.05 2.26 11.96
N ALA A 41 -9.49 2.66 13.08
CA ALA A 41 -10.16 2.48 14.37
C ALA A 41 -11.07 3.67 14.62
N PRO A 42 -12.15 3.49 15.36
CA PRO A 42 -13.09 4.56 15.60
C PRO A 42 -12.61 5.49 16.73
N LYS A 43 -11.46 6.11 16.53
CA LYS A 43 -10.86 6.98 17.50
C LYS A 43 -10.15 8.11 16.84
N PHE A 44 -10.10 9.25 17.49
CA PHE A 44 -9.32 10.36 16.99
C PHE A 44 -8.23 10.63 17.99
N LEU A 45 -7.01 10.59 17.55
CA LEU A 45 -5.91 10.84 18.44
C LEU A 45 -5.42 12.28 18.36
N GLY A 46 -5.28 12.79 17.20
CA GLY A 46 -4.81 14.16 16.99
C GLY A 46 -3.35 14.33 17.32
N GLY A 47 -2.92 15.55 17.34
CA GLY A 47 -1.54 15.86 17.69
C GLY A 47 -0.72 16.24 16.49
N ARG A 48 0.04 17.33 16.63
CA ARG A 48 0.85 17.80 15.52
C ARG A 48 1.97 16.84 15.18
N THR A 49 2.51 16.15 16.18
CA THR A 49 3.61 15.24 15.95
C THR A 49 3.15 13.78 15.94
N ALA A 50 1.86 13.55 15.85
CA ALA A 50 1.36 12.18 15.87
C ALA A 50 1.78 11.48 14.59
N LEU A 51 2.05 10.19 14.70
CA LEU A 51 2.46 9.43 13.54
C LEU A 51 1.27 9.10 12.68
N GLY A 52 1.41 9.27 11.38
CA GLY A 52 0.34 8.94 10.47
C GLY A 52 0.70 7.72 9.66
N ALA A 53 -0.26 7.23 8.92
CA ALA A 53 -0.05 6.05 8.11
C ALA A 53 0.92 6.31 6.95
N VAL A 54 0.89 7.49 6.39
CA VAL A 54 1.75 7.86 5.29
C VAL A 54 2.38 9.19 5.62
N GLY A 55 3.67 9.24 5.68
CA GLY A 55 4.40 10.45 6.07
C GLY A 55 5.32 10.91 4.95
N GLY A 56 6.56 11.17 5.30
CA GLY A 56 7.54 11.62 4.30
C GLY A 56 7.26 13.05 3.87
N GLU A 57 7.69 13.39 2.69
CA GLU A 57 7.49 14.74 2.20
C GLU A 57 6.10 14.96 1.62
N GLY A 58 5.46 13.90 1.28
CA GLY A 58 4.14 14.00 0.68
C GLY A 58 4.19 14.40 -0.78
N PHE A 59 3.04 14.38 -1.43
CA PHE A 59 2.97 14.80 -2.81
C PHE A 59 2.68 16.30 -2.84
N SER A 60 3.29 16.99 -3.79
CA SER A 60 3.15 18.44 -3.84
C SER A 60 1.75 18.90 -4.27
N HIS A 61 1.14 18.14 -5.13
CA HIS A 61 -0.18 18.51 -5.62
C HIS A 61 -1.14 17.35 -5.46
N LEU A 62 -2.39 17.67 -5.25
CA LEU A 62 -3.39 16.65 -5.09
C LEU A 62 -3.48 15.75 -6.31
N ALA A 63 -3.22 16.29 -7.47
CA ALA A 63 -3.28 15.50 -8.69
C ALA A 63 -2.20 14.41 -8.72
N GLU A 64 -1.14 14.59 -7.95
CA GLU A 64 -0.07 13.61 -7.92
C GLU A 64 -0.30 12.56 -6.85
N ALA A 65 -1.30 12.73 -6.03
CA ALA A 65 -1.55 11.81 -4.93
C ALA A 65 -1.81 10.40 -5.46
N ALA A 66 -1.45 9.42 -4.66
CA ALA A 66 -1.70 8.04 -5.05
C ALA A 66 -3.18 7.75 -4.92
N ALA A 67 -3.85 7.56 -6.01
CA ALA A 67 -5.28 7.28 -5.99
C ALA A 67 -5.51 5.78 -5.95
N LEU A 68 -6.59 5.37 -5.33
CA LEU A 68 -6.92 3.97 -5.23
C LEU A 68 -8.17 3.67 -6.05
N THR A 69 -8.23 2.46 -6.55
CA THR A 69 -9.38 2.05 -7.31
C THR A 69 -9.84 0.69 -6.79
N ASP A 70 -11.00 0.25 -7.17
CA ASP A 70 -11.57 -1.02 -6.74
C ASP A 70 -11.60 -1.11 -5.23
N MET A 71 -12.10 -0.07 -4.61
CA MET A 71 -12.14 0.00 -3.17
C MET A 71 -13.13 -0.97 -2.56
N GLN A 72 -12.72 -1.61 -1.49
CA GLN A 72 -13.58 -2.47 -0.71
C GLN A 72 -13.53 -2.01 0.72
N ILE A 73 -14.65 -2.06 1.38
CA ILE A 73 -14.76 -1.62 2.75
C ILE A 73 -15.38 -2.75 3.55
N GLU A 74 -14.70 -3.16 4.62
CA GLU A 74 -15.22 -4.20 5.46
C GLU A 74 -15.20 -3.78 6.90
N ARG A 75 -16.01 -4.40 7.70
CA ARG A 75 -16.04 -4.09 9.08
C ARG A 75 -15.38 -5.22 9.83
N LEU A 76 -14.51 -4.93 10.77
CA LEU A 76 -13.87 -5.94 11.54
C LEU A 76 -14.04 -5.53 12.98
N GLY A 77 -15.04 -6.06 13.66
CA GLY A 77 -15.37 -5.65 15.01
C GLY A 77 -15.81 -4.19 14.97
N ASP A 78 -15.11 -3.35 15.69
CA ASP A 78 -15.43 -1.94 15.71
C ASP A 78 -14.61 -1.18 14.68
N ASP A 79 -13.67 -1.81 14.05
CA ASP A 79 -12.79 -1.15 13.09
C ASP A 79 -13.31 -1.29 11.67
N VAL A 80 -12.77 -0.50 10.78
CA VAL A 80 -13.13 -0.57 9.38
C VAL A 80 -11.85 -0.84 8.58
N ILE A 81 -11.93 -1.73 7.62
CA ILE A 81 -10.80 -2.04 6.78
C ILE A 81 -11.09 -1.51 5.39
N LEU A 82 -10.20 -0.69 4.88
CA LEU A 82 -10.31 -0.17 3.53
C LEU A 82 -9.23 -0.82 2.70
N THR A 83 -9.61 -1.41 1.58
CA THR A 83 -8.65 -2.04 0.68
C THR A 83 -8.83 -1.46 -0.70
N GLY A 84 -7.76 -1.15 -1.37
CA GLY A 84 -7.85 -0.66 -2.74
C GLY A 84 -6.56 -0.91 -3.47
N TYR A 85 -6.60 -0.77 -4.79
CA TYR A 85 -5.42 -0.95 -5.61
C TYR A 85 -4.94 0.41 -6.08
N VAL A 86 -3.63 0.58 -6.07
CA VAL A 86 -3.04 1.86 -6.44
C VAL A 86 -3.15 2.02 -7.95
N LYS A 87 -3.72 3.16 -8.37
CA LYS A 87 -3.90 3.40 -9.76
C LYS A 87 -2.59 3.80 -10.36
N LYS A 88 -2.14 3.07 -11.34
CA LYS A 88 -0.89 3.41 -11.97
C LYS A 88 -1.14 4.38 -13.09
N THR A 89 -0.41 5.48 -13.10
CA THR A 89 -0.61 6.41 -14.14
C THR A 89 0.48 6.17 -15.13
N GLY A 90 0.10 5.75 -16.22
CA GLY A 90 0.96 5.79 -17.36
C GLY A 90 2.04 4.80 -17.58
N ALA A 91 2.62 4.29 -16.77
CA ALA A 91 3.72 3.51 -17.03
C ALA A 91 3.43 2.11 -16.98
N SER A 92 3.63 1.45 -18.02
CA SER A 92 3.37 0.15 -17.99
C SER A 92 4.47 -0.57 -17.41
N LEU A 93 4.38 -1.10 -16.37
CA LEU A 93 5.35 -1.84 -15.83
C LEU A 93 5.22 -3.22 -16.11
N SER A 94 6.18 -3.94 -16.07
CA SER A 94 6.12 -5.32 -16.33
C SER A 94 5.19 -5.94 -15.37
N LYS A 95 4.47 -6.92 -15.81
CA LYS A 95 3.57 -7.50 -15.00
C LYS A 95 4.19 -8.20 -13.92
N PRO A 96 3.83 -8.06 -12.80
CA PRO A 96 4.37 -8.75 -11.70
C PRO A 96 3.96 -10.18 -11.75
N CYS A 97 4.42 -10.93 -10.87
CA CYS A 97 4.05 -12.30 -10.77
C CYS A 97 2.56 -12.39 -10.65
N ALA A 98 2.04 -13.29 -11.38
CA ALA A 98 0.63 -13.43 -11.33
C ALA A 98 0.24 -14.19 -10.12
N PHE A 99 -0.58 -13.67 -9.29
CA PHE A 99 -1.05 -14.34 -8.20
C PHE A 99 -2.21 -15.07 -8.55
N PRO A 100 -2.39 -16.17 -8.10
CA PRO A 100 -3.58 -16.91 -8.28
C PRO A 100 -4.62 -16.19 -7.54
N GLU A 101 -5.61 -15.90 -8.15
CA GLU A 101 -6.58 -15.25 -7.53
C GLU A 101 -7.16 -16.07 -6.51
N LYS A 102 -6.90 -16.10 -5.41
CA LYS A 102 -7.37 -16.85 -4.45
C LYS A 102 -8.40 -16.31 -3.80
N GLU A 103 -9.24 -16.73 -3.61
CA GLU A 103 -10.22 -16.25 -2.99
C GLU A 103 -10.16 -16.42 -1.65
N SER A 104 -10.90 -16.22 -1.11
CA SER A 104 -10.97 -16.45 0.17
C SER A 104 -10.04 -16.20 1.04
N GLY A 105 -10.11 -15.41 1.54
CA GLY A 105 -9.42 -15.14 2.60
C GLY A 105 -8.16 -15.35 2.87
N ASP A 106 -7.49 -15.71 2.09
CA ASP A 106 -6.35 -15.92 2.38
C ASP A 106 -5.53 -15.02 2.26
N VAL A 107 -5.30 -14.33 2.71
CA VAL A 107 -4.62 -13.39 2.96
C VAL A 107 -3.45 -13.36 2.59
N HIS A 108 -2.77 -13.08 2.37
CA HIS A 108 -1.65 -12.88 1.95
C HIS A 108 -0.67 -13.43 2.60
N ARG A 109 0.29 -13.68 2.04
CA ARG A 109 1.28 -14.07 2.59
C ARG A 109 2.35 -13.37 2.21
N PRO A 110 2.94 -12.89 2.85
CA PRO A 110 4.04 -12.13 2.64
C PRO A 110 4.98 -13.03 2.14
N CYS A 111 5.82 -12.70 1.60
CA CYS A 111 6.79 -13.53 1.09
C CYS A 111 7.78 -13.95 2.04
#